data_8b8005843ccebb9967d66b52bd2e2ada
#
_entry.id   8b8005843ccebb9967d66b52bd2e2ada
#
_cell.length_a   1.000
_cell.length_b   1.000
_cell.length_c   1.000
_cell.angle_alpha   90.00
_cell.angle_beta   90.00
_cell.angle_gamma   90.00
#
_symmetry.space_group_name_H-M   'P 1'
#
loop_
_entity.id
_entity.type
_entity.pdbx_description
1 polymer ?
#
loop_
_entity_poly.entity_id
_entity_poly.type
_entity_poly.pdbx_seq_one_letter_code
_entity_poly.pdbx_strand_id
1 'polypeptide(L)'
;MRSNGRELQHLTGVEHLYTLFYRCTGFYRSNDGGIIKITEVQTIPIGDSRLVHVLTDEGIAGIGEVAHDCHPNTVAFAIRQLSLAGMDPRRIEDFWQRTYEDTFWRGGPIHTSAISGVEHALWDIKAKALGVPVNHLVGGPMREKVKVYTHFGRRGTTPDEYAASALGAVEMGFRAIKADPFDPDNFSMDAAAMHTAADRIRKTREAVGNDVDILIECHGFLSAATAIRVGKMLEEFAPLFYEESVPPENVDEMAKVAAAVNIPLATGERLYTRYAFREILEKQIVAYIQPDLCHCGGFNEGRKIAAMAEPYHVKVCPHNPNGPISTLVGAHFGACTANFEMLEIMRPGAPRTDLSPLFEQMPAPRDGFLKVPDRPGWGVELSGDFLSKFPPED
;
A
#
# COMPACT_ATOMS: atom_id res chain seq x y z
N MET A 1 17.83 31.77 68.85
CA MET A 1 19.26 31.59 68.43
C MET A 1 19.27 30.63 67.26
N ARG A 2 19.76 31.15 66.14
CA ARG A 2 20.22 30.49 64.90
C ARG A 2 19.35 29.43 64.25
N SER A 3 18.69 29.90 63.20
CA SER A 3 18.17 29.21 62.04
C SER A 3 19.27 28.47 61.28
N ASN A 4 18.97 27.32 60.74
CA ASN A 4 19.67 26.80 59.55
C ASN A 4 18.62 26.30 58.56
N GLY A 5 18.44 27.05 57.50
CA GLY A 5 17.72 26.63 56.34
C GLY A 5 18.51 25.55 55.59
N ARG A 6 17.82 24.54 55.12
CA ARG A 6 18.24 23.68 54.05
C ARG A 6 17.22 23.79 52.91
N GLU A 7 17.64 24.47 51.87
CA GLU A 7 16.97 24.44 50.60
C GLU A 7 16.90 23.02 50.06
N LEU A 8 15.72 22.65 49.62
CA LEU A 8 15.46 21.43 48.87
C LEU A 8 15.90 21.67 47.42
N GLN A 9 17.07 21.17 47.06
CA GLN A 9 17.43 20.87 45.69
C GLN A 9 16.95 19.43 45.40
N HIS A 10 15.78 19.29 44.84
CA HIS A 10 15.34 18.06 44.19
C HIS A 10 14.59 18.44 42.94
N LEU A 11 15.21 18.11 41.79
CA LEU A 11 14.57 17.64 40.56
C LEU A 11 15.59 17.75 39.39
N THR A 12 16.57 16.84 39.37
CA THR A 12 17.40 16.58 38.17
C THR A 12 17.73 15.09 38.01
N GLY A 13 16.83 14.21 38.43
CA GLY A 13 17.03 12.77 38.35
C GLY A 13 16.30 12.06 37.22
N VAL A 14 15.33 12.71 36.57
CA VAL A 14 14.46 12.05 35.56
C VAL A 14 15.02 12.17 34.15
N GLU A 15 15.72 13.25 33.85
CA GLU A 15 16.35 13.42 32.52
C GLU A 15 17.56 12.50 32.29
N HIS A 16 18.21 12.02 33.33
CA HIS A 16 19.36 11.10 33.21
C HIS A 16 18.99 9.64 33.01
N LEU A 17 17.79 9.23 33.38
CA LEU A 17 17.31 7.86 33.17
C LEU A 17 16.82 7.63 31.74
N TYR A 18 16.28 8.64 31.07
CA TYR A 18 15.93 8.54 29.65
C TYR A 18 17.16 8.50 28.74
N THR A 19 18.25 9.10 29.11
CA THR A 19 19.49 9.14 28.30
C THR A 19 20.33 7.86 28.41
N LEU A 20 20.15 7.04 29.44
CA LEU A 20 20.90 5.79 29.66
C LEU A 20 20.35 4.56 28.92
N PHE A 21 19.07 4.56 28.54
CA PHE A 21 18.47 3.49 27.73
C PHE A 21 18.85 3.58 26.24
N TYR A 22 19.31 4.74 25.75
CA TYR A 22 19.65 5.00 24.34
C TYR A 22 21.13 4.77 23.97
N ARG A 23 21.96 4.20 24.85
CA ARG A 23 23.43 4.07 24.62
C ARG A 23 23.96 2.66 24.47
N CYS A 24 23.16 1.69 24.09
CA CYS A 24 23.68 0.33 23.82
C CYS A 24 23.53 -0.09 22.35
N THR A 25 24.02 0.71 21.40
CA THR A 25 24.28 0.21 20.06
C THR A 25 25.69 0.60 19.63
N GLY A 26 26.57 -0.40 19.61
CA GLY A 26 27.95 -0.26 19.15
C GLY A 26 27.99 0.24 17.70
N PHE A 27 28.71 1.31 17.49
CA PHE A 27 29.06 1.80 16.17
C PHE A 27 29.89 0.75 15.42
N TYR A 28 29.31 0.11 14.42
CA TYR A 28 30.10 -0.51 13.36
C TYR A 28 30.65 0.64 12.50
N ARG A 29 31.96 0.88 12.56
CA ARG A 29 32.66 1.71 11.58
C ARG A 29 32.67 0.94 10.25
N SER A 30 31.95 1.45 9.24
CA SER A 30 32.10 1.01 7.86
C SER A 30 33.29 1.70 7.21
N ASN A 31 34.02 0.96 6.38
CA ASN A 31 35.08 1.47 5.51
C ASN A 31 34.56 2.64 4.64
N ASP A 32 35.43 3.67 4.49
CA ASP A 32 35.20 4.96 3.84
C ASP A 32 34.95 4.88 2.32
N GLY A 33 33.77 4.45 1.93
CA GLY A 33 33.10 4.97 0.74
C GLY A 33 32.08 6.00 1.25
N GLY A 34 32.10 7.25 0.75
CA GLY A 34 31.36 8.39 1.27
C GLY A 34 29.96 8.04 1.83
N ILE A 35 29.73 8.40 3.09
CA ILE A 35 28.46 8.12 3.76
C ILE A 35 27.47 9.19 3.30
N ILE A 36 26.50 8.82 2.47
CA ILE A 36 25.34 9.67 2.14
C ILE A 36 24.56 9.90 3.43
N LYS A 37 24.16 11.11 3.72
CA LYS A 37 23.36 11.47 4.89
C LYS A 37 22.08 12.17 4.51
N ILE A 38 20.99 11.80 5.14
CA ILE A 38 19.73 12.55 5.07
C ILE A 38 19.96 13.94 5.66
N THR A 39 19.62 14.98 4.91
CA THR A 39 19.64 16.37 5.38
C THR A 39 18.26 16.84 5.80
N GLU A 40 17.22 16.42 5.08
CA GLU A 40 15.85 16.87 5.31
C GLU A 40 14.84 15.80 4.85
N VAL A 41 13.68 15.77 5.53
CA VAL A 41 12.51 14.99 5.12
C VAL A 41 11.32 15.93 5.02
N GLN A 42 10.80 16.07 3.83
CA GLN A 42 9.67 16.95 3.50
C GLN A 42 8.42 16.12 3.24
N THR A 43 7.26 16.63 3.65
CA THR A 43 5.95 16.13 3.25
C THR A 43 5.27 17.14 2.34
N ILE A 44 4.80 16.70 1.18
CA ILE A 44 4.27 17.56 0.13
C ILE A 44 2.82 17.18 -0.13
N PRO A 45 1.85 18.10 0.09
CA PRO A 45 0.44 17.83 -0.14
C PRO A 45 0.14 17.70 -1.64
N ILE A 46 -0.48 16.60 -2.04
CA ILE A 46 -0.96 16.36 -3.41
C ILE A 46 -2.38 15.80 -3.36
N GLY A 47 -3.37 16.66 -3.55
CA GLY A 47 -4.77 16.26 -3.38
C GLY A 47 -5.02 15.66 -1.98
N ASP A 48 -5.57 14.47 -1.94
CA ASP A 48 -5.88 13.72 -0.71
C ASP A 48 -4.71 12.86 -0.21
N SER A 49 -3.53 12.96 -0.83
CA SER A 49 -2.33 12.19 -0.47
C SER A 49 -1.17 13.11 -0.05
N ARG A 50 -0.05 12.50 0.34
CA ARG A 50 1.21 13.18 0.61
C ARG A 50 2.36 12.45 -0.07
N LEU A 51 3.19 13.19 -0.79
CA LEU A 51 4.51 12.70 -1.14
C LEU A 51 5.48 12.89 0.02
N VAL A 52 6.40 11.98 0.15
CA VAL A 52 7.56 12.07 1.04
C VAL A 52 8.78 12.32 0.17
N HIS A 53 9.46 13.45 0.41
CA HIS A 53 10.65 13.86 -0.32
C HIS A 53 11.82 13.91 0.63
N VAL A 54 12.79 13.02 0.45
CA VAL A 54 13.98 12.90 1.30
C VAL A 54 15.19 13.44 0.57
N LEU A 55 15.83 14.43 1.16
CA LEU A 55 17.01 15.10 0.62
C LEU A 55 18.29 14.58 1.30
N THR A 56 19.39 14.57 0.56
CA THR A 56 20.70 14.13 1.07
C THR A 56 21.79 15.17 0.82
N ASP A 57 22.90 15.05 1.55
CA ASP A 57 24.11 15.89 1.42
C ASP A 57 24.87 15.68 0.10
N GLU A 58 24.61 14.58 -0.62
CA GLU A 58 25.17 14.28 -1.94
C GLU A 58 24.28 14.76 -3.10
N GLY A 59 23.21 15.50 -2.82
CA GLY A 59 22.27 16.01 -3.83
C GLY A 59 21.37 14.96 -4.47
N ILE A 60 21.38 13.73 -3.97
CA ILE A 60 20.45 12.68 -4.38
C ILE A 60 19.17 12.85 -3.56
N ALA A 61 18.03 12.93 -4.22
CA ALA A 61 16.73 12.99 -3.55
C ALA A 61 15.91 11.73 -3.86
N GLY A 62 15.13 11.29 -2.88
CA GLY A 62 14.20 10.18 -3.05
C GLY A 62 12.77 10.59 -2.80
N ILE A 63 11.86 9.91 -3.48
CA ILE A 63 10.43 10.14 -3.38
C ILE A 63 9.71 8.88 -2.91
N GLY A 64 8.75 9.08 -2.00
CA GLY A 64 7.81 8.07 -1.55
C GLY A 64 6.40 8.63 -1.51
N GLU A 65 5.43 7.80 -1.20
CA GLU A 65 4.03 8.21 -1.10
C GLU A 65 3.38 7.53 0.11
N VAL A 66 2.53 8.28 0.81
CA VAL A 66 1.67 7.75 1.87
C VAL A 66 0.28 7.49 1.33
N ALA A 67 -0.43 6.53 1.94
CA ALA A 67 -1.77 6.20 1.54
C ALA A 67 -2.75 7.37 1.77
N HIS A 68 -3.66 7.56 0.82
CA HIS A 68 -4.57 8.69 0.78
C HIS A 68 -5.70 8.60 1.82
N ASP A 69 -6.21 7.41 2.12
CA ASP A 69 -7.37 7.23 3.01
C ASP A 69 -7.01 7.16 4.51
N CYS A 70 -5.71 7.25 4.85
CA CYS A 70 -5.22 7.11 6.23
C CYS A 70 -4.87 8.44 6.89
N HIS A 71 -5.78 9.41 6.90
CA HIS A 71 -5.53 10.70 7.55
C HIS A 71 -4.16 11.30 7.18
N PRO A 72 -3.92 11.66 5.92
CA PRO A 72 -2.58 11.99 5.40
C PRO A 72 -1.87 13.11 6.17
N ASN A 73 -2.61 14.06 6.75
CA ASN A 73 -2.04 15.09 7.62
C ASN A 73 -1.47 14.51 8.92
N THR A 74 -2.13 13.51 9.51
CA THR A 74 -1.65 12.82 10.72
C THR A 74 -0.41 11.99 10.42
N VAL A 75 -0.41 11.31 9.27
CA VAL A 75 0.77 10.56 8.80
C VAL A 75 1.93 11.51 8.51
N ALA A 76 1.70 12.65 7.85
CA ALA A 76 2.71 13.68 7.62
C ALA A 76 3.29 14.21 8.93
N PHE A 77 2.45 14.48 9.93
CA PHE A 77 2.91 14.85 11.26
C PHE A 77 3.77 13.75 11.89
N ALA A 78 3.36 12.48 11.80
CA ALA A 78 4.15 11.36 12.32
C ALA A 78 5.53 11.27 11.63
N ILE A 79 5.61 11.47 10.31
CA ILE A 79 6.88 11.50 9.57
C ILE A 79 7.80 12.60 10.09
N ARG A 80 7.29 13.81 10.32
CA ARG A 80 8.07 14.94 10.85
C ARG A 80 8.63 14.69 12.26
N GLN A 81 8.03 13.79 13.03
CA GLN A 81 8.55 13.40 14.35
C GLN A 81 9.72 12.40 14.25
N LEU A 82 9.97 11.82 13.07
CA LEU A 82 11.08 10.88 12.88
C LEU A 82 12.41 11.66 12.82
N SER A 83 13.33 11.33 13.69
CA SER A 83 14.66 11.95 13.75
C SER A 83 15.60 11.32 12.71
N LEU A 84 15.43 11.65 11.43
CA LEU A 84 16.13 11.01 10.31
C LEU A 84 17.36 11.76 9.84
N ALA A 85 17.52 13.05 10.18
CA ALA A 85 18.67 13.84 9.79
C ALA A 85 20.00 13.21 10.28
N GLY A 86 20.98 13.11 9.37
CA GLY A 86 22.26 12.48 9.62
C GLY A 86 22.31 10.95 9.45
N MET A 87 21.16 10.29 9.25
CA MET A 87 21.10 8.86 8.92
C MET A 87 21.64 8.57 7.51
N ASP A 88 22.24 7.40 7.32
CA ASP A 88 22.55 6.84 6.01
C ASP A 88 21.27 6.24 5.39
N PRO A 89 20.71 6.83 4.31
CA PRO A 89 19.45 6.35 3.69
C PRO A 89 19.54 4.95 3.11
N ARG A 90 20.75 4.40 2.92
CA ARG A 90 20.96 3.04 2.38
C ARG A 90 20.68 1.95 3.42
N ARG A 91 20.57 2.29 4.71
CA ARG A 91 20.31 1.38 5.83
C ARG A 91 18.82 1.19 6.07
N ILE A 92 18.09 0.74 5.04
CA ILE A 92 16.64 0.70 5.01
C ILE A 92 16.04 -0.23 6.09
N GLU A 93 16.62 -1.44 6.25
CA GLU A 93 16.15 -2.37 7.28
C GLU A 93 16.40 -1.85 8.71
N ASP A 94 17.55 -1.20 8.94
CA ASP A 94 17.86 -0.57 10.23
C ASP A 94 16.87 0.57 10.54
N PHE A 95 16.55 1.40 9.54
CA PHE A 95 15.50 2.41 9.64
C PHE A 95 14.17 1.76 10.04
N TRP A 96 13.74 0.72 9.30
CA TRP A 96 12.46 0.06 9.52
C TRP A 96 12.34 -0.52 10.93
N GLN A 97 13.35 -1.30 11.35
CA GLN A 97 13.32 -1.97 12.66
C GLN A 97 13.32 -0.94 13.80
N ARG A 98 14.20 0.04 13.76
CA ARG A 98 14.27 1.09 14.78
C ARG A 98 12.96 1.87 14.85
N THR A 99 12.45 2.37 13.73
CA THR A 99 11.22 3.15 13.71
C THR A 99 10.04 2.36 14.23
N TYR A 100 9.94 1.07 13.87
CA TYR A 100 8.88 0.19 14.34
C TYR A 100 9.01 -0.13 15.84
N GLU A 101 10.24 -0.30 16.36
CA GLU A 101 10.52 -0.70 17.74
C GLU A 101 10.68 0.45 18.72
N ASP A 102 11.07 1.65 18.26
CA ASP A 102 11.31 2.83 19.11
C ASP A 102 10.06 3.29 19.86
N THR A 103 8.87 3.01 19.33
CA THR A 103 7.64 3.25 20.04
C THR A 103 7.24 2.02 20.86
N PHE A 104 6.95 2.20 22.12
CA PHE A 104 6.38 1.13 22.94
C PHE A 104 5.05 0.62 22.33
N TRP A 105 4.25 1.53 21.76
CA TRP A 105 2.99 1.28 21.09
C TRP A 105 3.23 1.06 19.58
N ARG A 106 3.44 -0.20 19.20
CA ARG A 106 3.83 -0.59 17.84
C ARG A 106 2.65 -0.75 16.90
N GLY A 107 2.88 -0.45 15.61
CA GLY A 107 1.94 -0.75 14.54
C GLY A 107 0.79 0.26 14.42
N GLY A 108 -0.27 -0.17 13.77
CA GLY A 108 -1.42 0.64 13.41
C GLY A 108 -1.21 1.47 12.14
N PRO A 109 -2.32 1.91 11.49
CA PRO A 109 -2.28 2.47 10.13
C PRO A 109 -1.42 3.73 10.02
N ILE A 110 -1.46 4.64 11.00
CA ILE A 110 -0.71 5.89 10.95
C ILE A 110 0.80 5.64 10.98
N HIS A 111 1.24 4.82 11.94
CA HIS A 111 2.67 4.55 12.14
C HIS A 111 3.27 3.75 10.98
N THR A 112 2.58 2.71 10.53
CA THR A 112 3.05 1.88 9.42
C THR A 112 3.01 2.61 8.09
N SER A 113 2.06 3.53 7.87
CA SER A 113 2.05 4.40 6.68
C SER A 113 3.19 5.42 6.69
N ALA A 114 3.53 5.99 7.84
CA ALA A 114 4.68 6.86 7.97
C ALA A 114 5.99 6.12 7.64
N ILE A 115 6.15 4.89 8.15
CA ILE A 115 7.28 4.02 7.79
C ILE A 115 7.31 3.75 6.30
N SER A 116 6.17 3.37 5.70
CA SER A 116 6.06 3.03 4.27
C SER A 116 6.50 4.17 3.37
N GLY A 117 5.96 5.38 3.59
CA GLY A 117 6.28 6.54 2.76
C GLY A 117 7.75 6.93 2.81
N VAL A 118 8.37 6.91 3.99
CA VAL A 118 9.80 7.17 4.12
C VAL A 118 10.62 6.04 3.49
N GLU A 119 10.28 4.80 3.74
CA GLU A 119 10.97 3.60 3.22
C GLU A 119 11.01 3.59 1.69
N HIS A 120 9.91 3.98 1.03
CA HIS A 120 9.90 4.15 -0.42
C HIS A 120 10.95 5.17 -0.89
N ALA A 121 11.05 6.32 -0.22
CA ALA A 121 12.05 7.34 -0.57
C ALA A 121 13.49 6.84 -0.33
N LEU A 122 13.72 6.05 0.72
CA LEU A 122 15.04 5.46 0.98
C LEU A 122 15.45 4.44 -0.08
N TRP A 123 14.52 3.62 -0.60
CA TRP A 123 14.79 2.73 -1.74
C TRP A 123 15.12 3.51 -3.00
N ASP A 124 14.40 4.60 -3.27
CA ASP A 124 14.65 5.47 -4.41
C ASP A 124 16.08 6.05 -4.36
N ILE A 125 16.48 6.63 -3.21
CA ILE A 125 17.84 7.15 -3.00
C ILE A 125 18.89 6.05 -3.21
N LYS A 126 18.70 4.88 -2.58
CA LYS A 126 19.66 3.78 -2.66
C LYS A 126 19.87 3.31 -4.09
N ALA A 127 18.79 3.17 -4.83
CA ALA A 127 18.80 2.73 -6.22
C ALA A 127 19.42 3.79 -7.14
N LYS A 128 19.09 5.08 -6.97
CA LYS A 128 19.69 6.21 -7.68
C LYS A 128 21.19 6.31 -7.41
N ALA A 129 21.62 6.19 -6.16
CA ALA A 129 23.04 6.20 -5.79
C ALA A 129 23.85 5.08 -6.43
N LEU A 130 23.22 3.96 -6.77
CA LEU A 130 23.85 2.83 -7.45
C LEU A 130 23.61 2.85 -8.97
N GLY A 131 22.84 3.78 -9.50
CA GLY A 131 22.53 3.90 -10.93
C GLY A 131 21.66 2.78 -11.48
N VAL A 132 20.81 2.14 -10.67
CA VAL A 132 19.97 0.99 -11.06
C VAL A 132 18.52 1.16 -10.66
N PRO A 133 17.56 0.50 -11.34
CA PRO A 133 16.17 0.41 -10.87
C PRO A 133 16.06 -0.33 -9.53
N VAL A 134 15.06 0.01 -8.70
CA VAL A 134 14.87 -0.60 -7.37
C VAL A 134 14.74 -2.13 -7.46
N ASN A 135 13.99 -2.67 -8.41
CA ASN A 135 13.81 -4.13 -8.55
C ASN A 135 15.12 -4.90 -8.79
N HIS A 136 16.15 -4.26 -9.37
CA HIS A 136 17.47 -4.88 -9.55
C HIS A 136 18.20 -5.11 -8.22
N LEU A 137 17.93 -4.30 -7.19
CA LEU A 137 18.55 -4.44 -5.87
C LEU A 137 18.08 -5.66 -5.09
N VAL A 138 16.99 -6.29 -5.55
CA VAL A 138 16.27 -7.33 -4.79
C VAL A 138 16.05 -8.61 -5.61
N GLY A 139 16.86 -8.82 -6.65
CA GLY A 139 16.85 -10.05 -7.46
C GLY A 139 15.95 -10.02 -8.69
N GLY A 140 15.35 -8.87 -9.03
CA GLY A 140 14.59 -8.68 -10.27
C GLY A 140 15.44 -8.21 -11.45
N PRO A 141 14.83 -7.95 -12.65
CA PRO A 141 13.43 -8.24 -12.90
C PRO A 141 13.18 -9.69 -13.34
N MET A 142 12.07 -10.26 -12.87
CA MET A 142 11.50 -11.51 -13.40
C MET A 142 10.58 -11.23 -14.60
N ARG A 143 10.07 -9.99 -14.70
CA ARG A 143 9.18 -9.50 -15.77
C ARG A 143 9.37 -8.02 -16.01
N GLU A 144 9.25 -7.61 -17.29
CA GLU A 144 9.41 -6.21 -17.73
C GLU A 144 8.11 -5.40 -17.66
N LYS A 145 6.98 -6.08 -17.51
CA LYS A 145 5.65 -5.50 -17.37
C LYS A 145 4.83 -6.29 -16.36
N VAL A 146 3.97 -5.62 -15.62
CA VAL A 146 3.05 -6.21 -14.64
C VAL A 146 1.62 -6.13 -15.14
N LYS A 147 0.84 -7.21 -14.92
CA LYS A 147 -0.61 -7.21 -15.17
C LYS A 147 -1.25 -6.23 -14.19
N VAL A 148 -2.24 -5.45 -14.67
CA VAL A 148 -2.94 -4.46 -13.86
C VAL A 148 -4.45 -4.63 -13.95
N TYR A 149 -5.14 -4.22 -12.88
CA TYR A 149 -6.59 -4.10 -12.84
C TYR A 149 -6.99 -2.72 -12.33
N THR A 150 -8.24 -2.34 -12.55
CA THR A 150 -8.78 -1.07 -12.10
C THR A 150 -10.20 -1.20 -11.59
N HIS A 151 -10.60 -0.26 -10.74
CA HIS A 151 -11.98 -0.13 -10.30
C HIS A 151 -12.90 0.40 -11.40
N PHE A 152 -14.13 -0.14 -11.41
CA PHE A 152 -15.24 0.37 -12.21
C PHE A 152 -16.53 0.39 -11.38
N GLY A 153 -17.57 1.00 -11.93
CA GLY A 153 -18.86 1.11 -11.25
C GLY A 153 -18.86 2.17 -10.15
N ARG A 154 -20.03 2.46 -9.64
CA ARG A 154 -20.28 3.33 -8.48
C ARG A 154 -21.41 2.73 -7.67
N ARG A 155 -21.32 2.79 -6.36
CA ARG A 155 -22.42 2.41 -5.46
C ARG A 155 -23.68 3.21 -5.79
N GLY A 156 -24.85 2.61 -5.67
CA GLY A 156 -26.13 3.22 -5.94
C GLY A 156 -26.48 3.37 -7.42
N THR A 157 -25.66 2.87 -8.37
CA THR A 157 -25.97 2.89 -9.80
C THR A 157 -26.75 1.65 -10.23
N THR A 158 -27.47 1.76 -11.36
CA THR A 158 -28.24 0.66 -11.93
C THR A 158 -27.34 -0.42 -12.52
N PRO A 159 -27.82 -1.66 -12.72
CA PRO A 159 -27.05 -2.71 -13.39
C PRO A 159 -26.57 -2.35 -14.80
N ASP A 160 -27.36 -1.57 -15.57
CA ASP A 160 -26.96 -1.14 -16.92
C ASP A 160 -25.85 -0.08 -16.87
N GLU A 161 -25.85 0.83 -15.90
CA GLU A 161 -24.76 1.78 -15.67
C GLU A 161 -23.48 1.07 -15.21
N TYR A 162 -23.61 -0.02 -14.43
CA TYR A 162 -22.49 -0.89 -14.08
C TYR A 162 -21.83 -1.50 -15.31
N ALA A 163 -22.65 -2.11 -16.19
CA ALA A 163 -22.17 -2.69 -17.45
C ALA A 163 -21.49 -1.65 -18.34
N ALA A 164 -22.05 -0.47 -18.48
CA ALA A 164 -21.47 0.63 -19.25
C ALA A 164 -20.11 1.08 -18.69
N SER A 165 -20.00 1.20 -17.36
CA SER A 165 -18.74 1.55 -16.69
C SER A 165 -17.65 0.48 -16.89
N ALA A 166 -18.03 -0.81 -16.85
CA ALA A 166 -17.14 -1.93 -17.11
C ALA A 166 -16.61 -1.91 -18.54
N LEU A 167 -17.49 -1.69 -19.53
CA LEU A 167 -17.08 -1.52 -20.94
C LEU A 167 -16.08 -0.38 -21.11
N GLY A 168 -16.32 0.77 -20.46
CA GLY A 168 -15.38 1.89 -20.49
C GLY A 168 -13.98 1.52 -19.94
N ALA A 169 -13.89 0.70 -18.90
CA ALA A 169 -12.60 0.21 -18.42
C ALA A 169 -11.94 -0.75 -19.41
N VAL A 170 -12.70 -1.62 -20.04
CA VAL A 170 -12.19 -2.54 -21.09
C VAL A 170 -11.70 -1.78 -22.33
N GLU A 171 -12.40 -0.73 -22.76
CA GLU A 171 -12.00 0.15 -23.85
C GLU A 171 -10.71 0.91 -23.57
N MET A 172 -10.44 1.25 -22.29
CA MET A 172 -9.15 1.80 -21.84
C MET A 172 -8.02 0.74 -21.86
N GLY A 173 -8.32 -0.51 -22.21
CA GLY A 173 -7.34 -1.59 -22.35
C GLY A 173 -7.21 -2.49 -21.13
N PHE A 174 -8.00 -2.35 -20.07
CA PHE A 174 -7.98 -3.26 -18.93
C PHE A 174 -8.58 -4.63 -19.29
N ARG A 175 -8.01 -5.69 -18.71
CA ARG A 175 -8.47 -7.08 -18.88
C ARG A 175 -8.82 -7.72 -17.53
N ALA A 176 -8.71 -6.95 -16.44
CA ALA A 176 -9.16 -7.29 -15.11
C ALA A 176 -9.77 -6.03 -14.49
N ILE A 177 -10.96 -6.16 -13.92
CA ILE A 177 -11.77 -5.04 -13.44
C ILE A 177 -12.41 -5.39 -12.10
N LYS A 178 -12.30 -4.48 -11.12
CA LYS A 178 -12.84 -4.66 -9.76
C LYS A 178 -14.10 -3.82 -9.54
N ALA A 179 -15.13 -4.43 -8.97
CA ALA A 179 -16.41 -3.79 -8.67
C ALA A 179 -16.82 -3.98 -7.22
N ASP A 180 -17.37 -2.94 -6.62
CA ASP A 180 -18.14 -3.01 -5.38
C ASP A 180 -19.63 -2.94 -5.75
N PRO A 181 -20.32 -4.10 -5.92
CA PRO A 181 -21.71 -4.13 -6.35
C PRO A 181 -22.71 -3.83 -5.22
N PHE A 182 -22.23 -3.59 -4.01
CA PHE A 182 -23.02 -3.43 -2.81
C PHE A 182 -23.33 -1.94 -2.55
N ASP A 183 -24.51 -1.66 -2.02
CA ASP A 183 -24.87 -0.31 -1.59
C ASP A 183 -24.33 -0.07 -0.15
N PRO A 184 -24.17 1.18 0.30
CA PRO A 184 -23.76 1.48 1.68
C PRO A 184 -24.70 0.84 2.71
N ASP A 185 -24.19 0.54 3.92
CA ASP A 185 -24.94 -0.02 5.06
C ASP A 185 -25.47 -1.46 4.87
N ASN A 186 -24.76 -2.28 4.12
CA ASN A 186 -25.18 -3.66 3.75
C ASN A 186 -24.69 -4.76 4.69
N PHE A 187 -24.42 -4.50 5.96
CA PHE A 187 -24.03 -5.56 6.91
C PHE A 187 -25.04 -6.72 6.89
N SER A 188 -26.34 -6.40 6.77
CA SER A 188 -27.42 -7.35 6.55
C SER A 188 -28.24 -6.92 5.35
N MET A 189 -28.14 -7.65 4.23
CA MET A 189 -28.87 -7.37 3.02
C MET A 189 -30.21 -8.12 3.01
N ASP A 190 -31.27 -7.47 2.57
CA ASP A 190 -32.51 -8.13 2.21
C ASP A 190 -32.41 -8.84 0.84
N ALA A 191 -33.46 -9.56 0.45
CA ALA A 191 -33.47 -10.29 -0.81
C ALA A 191 -33.34 -9.35 -2.04
N ALA A 192 -34.00 -8.19 -2.01
CA ALA A 192 -34.00 -7.24 -3.12
C ALA A 192 -32.57 -6.65 -3.33
N ALA A 193 -31.89 -6.26 -2.25
CA ALA A 193 -30.53 -5.74 -2.31
C ALA A 193 -29.54 -6.81 -2.84
N MET A 194 -29.67 -8.08 -2.40
CA MET A 194 -28.83 -9.18 -2.91
C MET A 194 -29.06 -9.42 -4.41
N HIS A 195 -30.31 -9.42 -4.87
CA HIS A 195 -30.62 -9.55 -6.30
C HIS A 195 -30.07 -8.37 -7.11
N THR A 196 -30.15 -7.14 -6.60
CA THR A 196 -29.58 -5.96 -7.27
C THR A 196 -28.06 -6.09 -7.42
N ALA A 197 -27.35 -6.52 -6.36
CA ALA A 197 -25.91 -6.75 -6.41
C ALA A 197 -25.54 -7.84 -7.44
N ALA A 198 -26.29 -8.97 -7.44
CA ALA A 198 -26.08 -10.05 -8.41
C ALA A 198 -26.37 -9.58 -9.85
N ASP A 199 -27.43 -8.78 -10.06
CA ASP A 199 -27.78 -8.24 -11.39
C ASP A 199 -26.71 -7.27 -11.93
N ARG A 200 -26.09 -6.46 -11.06
CA ARG A 200 -24.95 -5.60 -11.45
C ARG A 200 -23.81 -6.45 -12.04
N ILE A 201 -23.46 -7.55 -11.39
CA ILE A 201 -22.36 -8.43 -11.85
C ILE A 201 -22.79 -9.25 -13.08
N ARG A 202 -24.03 -9.74 -13.12
CA ARG A 202 -24.58 -10.42 -14.28
C ARG A 202 -24.49 -9.54 -15.53
N LYS A 203 -25.01 -8.33 -15.48
CA LYS A 203 -24.94 -7.35 -16.58
C LYS A 203 -23.52 -6.99 -16.97
N THR A 204 -22.63 -6.88 -15.98
CA THR A 204 -21.21 -6.69 -16.24
C THR A 204 -20.62 -7.85 -17.03
N ARG A 205 -20.84 -9.10 -16.60
CA ARG A 205 -20.33 -10.30 -17.27
C ARG A 205 -20.90 -10.44 -18.69
N GLU A 206 -22.19 -10.18 -18.89
CA GLU A 206 -22.82 -10.16 -20.21
C GLU A 206 -22.18 -9.14 -21.15
N ALA A 207 -21.82 -7.96 -20.64
CA ALA A 207 -21.23 -6.88 -21.41
C ALA A 207 -19.75 -7.11 -21.77
N VAL A 208 -18.93 -7.56 -20.83
CA VAL A 208 -17.47 -7.68 -21.04
C VAL A 208 -17.04 -9.04 -21.57
N GLY A 209 -17.93 -10.04 -21.58
CA GLY A 209 -17.62 -11.42 -22.01
C GLY A 209 -16.76 -12.20 -21.02
N ASN A 210 -16.26 -13.38 -21.43
CA ASN A 210 -15.55 -14.30 -20.55
C ASN A 210 -14.03 -14.08 -20.50
N ASP A 211 -13.48 -13.22 -21.36
CA ASP A 211 -12.04 -12.96 -21.45
C ASP A 211 -11.56 -11.85 -20.51
N VAL A 212 -12.47 -11.27 -19.73
CA VAL A 212 -12.18 -10.23 -18.74
C VAL A 212 -12.38 -10.77 -17.34
N ASP A 213 -11.36 -10.68 -16.50
CA ASP A 213 -11.46 -11.03 -15.08
C ASP A 213 -12.33 -10.00 -14.33
N ILE A 214 -13.35 -10.47 -13.64
CA ILE A 214 -14.18 -9.65 -12.74
C ILE A 214 -13.77 -9.96 -11.30
N LEU A 215 -13.47 -8.93 -10.52
CA LEU A 215 -13.08 -8.98 -9.13
C LEU A 215 -14.17 -8.33 -8.30
N ILE A 216 -14.60 -8.96 -7.22
CA ILE A 216 -15.68 -8.46 -6.37
C ILE A 216 -15.09 -7.89 -5.07
N GLU A 217 -15.39 -6.64 -4.81
CA GLU A 217 -15.01 -5.91 -3.60
C GLU A 217 -16.20 -5.80 -2.63
N CYS A 218 -15.98 -6.06 -1.35
CA CYS A 218 -17.00 -5.89 -0.30
C CYS A 218 -16.61 -4.86 0.77
N HIS A 219 -15.38 -4.40 0.80
CA HIS A 219 -14.84 -3.46 1.82
C HIS A 219 -15.13 -3.90 3.28
N GLY A 220 -15.30 -5.19 3.53
CA GLY A 220 -15.61 -5.72 4.85
C GLY A 220 -16.95 -5.26 5.43
N PHE A 221 -17.91 -4.88 4.59
CA PHE A 221 -19.21 -4.38 5.07
C PHE A 221 -20.25 -5.47 5.31
N LEU A 222 -19.99 -6.72 4.90
CA LEU A 222 -20.99 -7.79 5.01
C LEU A 222 -20.80 -8.60 6.29
N SER A 223 -21.90 -9.06 6.88
CA SER A 223 -21.86 -10.16 7.85
C SER A 223 -21.50 -11.46 7.14
N ALA A 224 -20.92 -12.44 7.83
CA ALA A 224 -20.61 -13.74 7.22
C ALA A 224 -21.86 -14.42 6.63
N ALA A 225 -23.02 -14.31 7.28
CA ALA A 225 -24.27 -14.84 6.77
C ALA A 225 -24.69 -14.17 5.45
N THR A 226 -24.54 -12.86 5.34
CA THR A 226 -24.84 -12.09 4.12
C THR A 226 -23.81 -12.44 3.03
N ALA A 227 -22.53 -12.41 3.36
CA ALA A 227 -21.44 -12.73 2.44
C ALA A 227 -21.57 -14.12 1.81
N ILE A 228 -21.96 -15.14 2.62
CA ILE A 228 -22.22 -16.49 2.12
C ILE A 228 -23.43 -16.52 1.17
N ARG A 229 -24.53 -15.86 1.52
CA ARG A 229 -25.76 -15.89 0.70
C ARG A 229 -25.53 -15.18 -0.65
N VAL A 230 -24.99 -13.97 -0.63
CA VAL A 230 -24.75 -13.24 -1.88
C VAL A 230 -23.59 -13.81 -2.67
N GLY A 231 -22.52 -14.28 -2.00
CA GLY A 231 -21.39 -14.95 -2.65
C GLY A 231 -21.82 -16.15 -3.49
N LYS A 232 -22.73 -17.00 -2.97
CA LYS A 232 -23.32 -18.11 -3.74
C LYS A 232 -24.12 -17.67 -4.96
N MET A 233 -24.76 -16.50 -4.93
CA MET A 233 -25.44 -15.94 -6.11
C MET A 233 -24.43 -15.42 -7.15
N LEU A 234 -23.23 -14.99 -6.71
CA LEU A 234 -22.18 -14.47 -7.58
C LEU A 234 -21.32 -15.56 -8.24
N GLU A 235 -21.31 -16.79 -7.70
CA GLU A 235 -20.50 -17.91 -8.22
C GLU A 235 -20.74 -18.18 -9.71
N GLU A 236 -21.97 -18.08 -10.18
CA GLU A 236 -22.33 -18.35 -11.60
C GLU A 236 -21.66 -17.38 -12.59
N PHE A 237 -21.23 -16.20 -12.14
CA PHE A 237 -20.55 -15.20 -12.98
C PHE A 237 -19.03 -15.37 -12.99
N ALA A 238 -18.51 -16.41 -12.32
CA ALA A 238 -17.10 -16.78 -12.25
C ALA A 238 -16.16 -15.59 -11.95
N PRO A 239 -16.34 -14.86 -10.83
CA PRO A 239 -15.40 -13.83 -10.46
C PRO A 239 -14.05 -14.43 -10.06
N LEU A 240 -12.96 -13.67 -10.32
CA LEU A 240 -11.60 -14.11 -10.02
C LEU A 240 -11.37 -14.23 -8.51
N PHE A 241 -11.86 -13.26 -7.75
CA PHE A 241 -11.83 -13.29 -6.29
C PHE A 241 -12.96 -12.48 -5.65
N TYR A 242 -13.14 -12.72 -4.35
CA TYR A 242 -14.11 -12.10 -3.45
C TYR A 242 -13.34 -11.44 -2.31
N GLU A 243 -13.12 -10.13 -2.44
CA GLU A 243 -12.26 -9.33 -1.60
C GLU A 243 -13.00 -8.84 -0.37
N GLU A 244 -12.31 -8.91 0.79
CA GLU A 244 -12.80 -8.40 2.07
C GLU A 244 -14.27 -8.71 2.35
N SER A 245 -14.66 -9.96 2.16
CA SER A 245 -16.06 -10.42 2.27
C SER A 245 -16.70 -10.15 3.63
N VAL A 246 -15.90 -9.97 4.68
CA VAL A 246 -16.33 -9.64 6.05
C VAL A 246 -15.32 -8.66 6.68
N PRO A 247 -15.66 -7.99 7.79
CA PRO A 247 -14.71 -7.16 8.55
C PRO A 247 -13.43 -7.94 8.88
N PRO A 248 -12.23 -7.35 8.71
CA PRO A 248 -10.96 -8.05 8.86
C PRO A 248 -10.63 -8.41 10.32
N GLU A 249 -11.32 -7.82 11.30
CA GLU A 249 -11.07 -8.02 12.72
C GLU A 249 -11.42 -9.44 13.21
N ASN A 250 -12.21 -10.21 12.42
CA ASN A 250 -12.58 -11.58 12.78
C ASN A 250 -12.26 -12.56 11.64
N VAL A 251 -11.06 -13.12 11.70
CA VAL A 251 -10.56 -14.08 10.71
C VAL A 251 -11.40 -15.38 10.69
N ASP A 252 -12.00 -15.77 11.82
CA ASP A 252 -12.86 -16.96 11.88
C ASP A 252 -14.20 -16.76 11.13
N GLU A 253 -14.71 -15.54 11.04
CA GLU A 253 -15.87 -15.22 10.18
C GLU A 253 -15.47 -15.35 8.70
N MET A 254 -14.30 -14.90 8.31
CA MET A 254 -13.76 -15.08 6.95
C MET A 254 -13.59 -16.57 6.63
N ALA A 255 -13.11 -17.37 7.58
CA ALA A 255 -12.99 -18.82 7.42
C ALA A 255 -14.34 -19.51 7.14
N LYS A 256 -15.44 -19.03 7.76
CA LYS A 256 -16.80 -19.55 7.46
C LYS A 256 -17.22 -19.23 6.01
N VAL A 257 -16.89 -18.04 5.52
CA VAL A 257 -17.16 -17.69 4.11
C VAL A 257 -16.33 -18.54 3.18
N ALA A 258 -15.04 -18.71 3.43
CA ALA A 258 -14.13 -19.57 2.64
C ALA A 258 -14.61 -21.02 2.55
N ALA A 259 -15.19 -21.54 3.63
CA ALA A 259 -15.73 -22.91 3.65
C ALA A 259 -17.07 -23.07 2.90
N ALA A 260 -17.78 -21.98 2.62
CA ALA A 260 -19.13 -22.01 2.09
C ALA A 260 -19.27 -21.50 0.65
N VAL A 261 -18.35 -20.66 0.19
CA VAL A 261 -18.38 -20.01 -1.14
C VAL A 261 -17.21 -20.52 -1.98
N ASN A 262 -17.48 -20.85 -3.26
CA ASN A 262 -16.46 -21.38 -4.17
C ASN A 262 -15.64 -20.28 -4.89
N ILE A 263 -15.96 -19.00 -4.68
CA ILE A 263 -15.13 -17.91 -5.20
C ILE A 263 -13.87 -17.81 -4.33
N PRO A 264 -12.66 -17.78 -4.92
CA PRO A 264 -11.43 -17.58 -4.16
C PRO A 264 -11.46 -16.29 -3.34
N LEU A 265 -11.12 -16.33 -2.05
CA LEU A 265 -11.10 -15.12 -1.22
C LEU A 265 -9.81 -14.34 -1.39
N ALA A 266 -9.93 -13.01 -1.25
CA ALA A 266 -8.83 -12.06 -1.19
C ALA A 266 -9.00 -11.14 0.02
N THR A 267 -7.88 -10.71 0.64
CA THR A 267 -7.87 -9.73 1.73
C THR A 267 -6.46 -9.21 1.98
N GLY A 268 -6.34 -8.11 2.70
CA GLY A 268 -5.03 -7.66 3.17
C GLY A 268 -4.79 -6.17 3.19
N GLU A 269 -5.62 -5.35 2.57
CA GLU A 269 -5.44 -3.88 2.54
C GLU A 269 -5.42 -3.25 3.94
N ARG A 270 -6.15 -3.82 4.89
CA ARG A 270 -6.24 -3.38 6.29
C ARG A 270 -5.40 -4.21 7.25
N LEU A 271 -4.43 -4.99 6.72
CA LEU A 271 -3.47 -5.74 7.51
C LEU A 271 -2.09 -5.07 7.45
N TYR A 272 -1.55 -4.76 8.61
CA TYR A 272 -0.29 -4.03 8.73
C TYR A 272 0.82 -4.95 9.21
N THR A 273 1.94 -4.92 8.49
CA THR A 273 3.15 -5.72 8.70
C THR A 273 2.92 -7.25 8.55
N ARG A 274 4.00 -7.97 8.33
CA ARG A 274 4.01 -9.46 8.23
C ARG A 274 3.35 -10.18 9.41
N TYR A 275 3.29 -9.51 10.56
CA TYR A 275 2.72 -10.13 11.78
C TYR A 275 1.21 -10.32 11.67
N ALA A 276 0.48 -9.40 11.02
CA ALA A 276 -0.95 -9.53 10.82
C ALA A 276 -1.31 -10.56 9.73
N PHE A 277 -0.48 -10.71 8.70
CA PHE A 277 -0.72 -11.68 7.63
C PHE A 277 -0.53 -13.15 8.06
N ARG A 278 0.22 -13.40 9.13
CA ARG A 278 0.53 -14.76 9.59
C ARG A 278 -0.71 -15.60 9.81
N GLU A 279 -1.69 -15.11 10.55
CA GLU A 279 -2.89 -15.87 10.91
C GLU A 279 -3.69 -16.31 9.68
N ILE A 280 -3.89 -15.41 8.72
CA ILE A 280 -4.63 -15.68 7.49
C ILE A 280 -3.93 -16.76 6.65
N LEU A 281 -2.60 -16.68 6.55
CA LEU A 281 -1.80 -17.64 5.80
C LEU A 281 -1.79 -19.03 6.48
N GLU A 282 -1.61 -19.08 7.81
CA GLU A 282 -1.66 -20.34 8.57
C GLU A 282 -3.02 -21.03 8.46
N LYS A 283 -4.12 -20.28 8.43
CA LYS A 283 -5.48 -20.80 8.24
C LYS A 283 -5.78 -21.24 6.80
N GLN A 284 -4.97 -20.80 5.81
CA GLN A 284 -5.11 -21.13 4.38
C GLN A 284 -6.52 -20.86 3.83
N ILE A 285 -7.10 -19.72 4.22
CA ILE A 285 -8.48 -19.36 3.87
C ILE A 285 -8.59 -18.40 2.69
N VAL A 286 -7.46 -17.94 2.15
CA VAL A 286 -7.40 -17.02 1.02
C VAL A 286 -6.54 -17.57 -0.10
N ALA A 287 -6.91 -17.25 -1.34
CA ALA A 287 -6.09 -17.52 -2.53
C ALA A 287 -5.21 -16.32 -2.90
N TYR A 288 -5.60 -15.14 -2.47
CA TYR A 288 -4.91 -13.88 -2.76
C TYR A 288 -4.73 -13.06 -1.49
N ILE A 289 -3.58 -12.42 -1.36
CA ILE A 289 -3.34 -11.38 -0.36
C ILE A 289 -3.08 -10.05 -1.04
N GLN A 290 -3.50 -8.96 -0.39
CA GLN A 290 -3.51 -7.63 -0.97
C GLN A 290 -2.84 -6.59 -0.04
N PRO A 291 -1.54 -6.78 0.31
CA PRO A 291 -0.85 -5.77 1.11
C PRO A 291 -0.81 -4.45 0.35
N ASP A 292 -1.25 -3.37 0.99
CA ASP A 292 -1.03 -2.02 0.48
C ASP A 292 0.39 -1.57 0.85
N LEU A 293 1.22 -1.31 -0.15
CA LEU A 293 2.63 -0.97 0.05
C LEU A 293 2.83 0.40 0.72
N CYS A 294 1.80 1.28 0.69
CA CYS A 294 1.80 2.53 1.44
C CYS A 294 1.33 2.36 2.89
N HIS A 295 0.80 1.18 3.26
CA HIS A 295 0.26 0.89 4.59
C HIS A 295 0.96 -0.24 5.32
N CYS A 296 1.36 -1.30 4.62
CA CYS A 296 1.84 -2.52 5.26
C CYS A 296 3.24 -2.41 5.90
N GLY A 297 3.92 -1.27 5.74
CA GLY A 297 5.29 -1.05 6.21
C GLY A 297 6.31 -0.88 5.07
N GLY A 298 5.86 -0.67 3.83
CA GLY A 298 6.68 -0.34 2.68
C GLY A 298 6.99 -1.52 1.75
N PHE A 299 7.83 -1.26 0.77
CA PHE A 299 8.24 -2.19 -0.28
C PHE A 299 8.90 -3.46 0.26
N ASN A 300 9.85 -3.32 1.19
CA ASN A 300 10.58 -4.47 1.75
C ASN A 300 9.70 -5.32 2.68
N GLU A 301 8.83 -4.69 3.46
CA GLU A 301 7.87 -5.42 4.29
C GLU A 301 6.86 -6.17 3.42
N GLY A 302 6.36 -5.55 2.34
CA GLY A 302 5.53 -6.21 1.34
C GLY A 302 6.21 -7.45 0.74
N ARG A 303 7.52 -7.38 0.46
CA ARG A 303 8.30 -8.54 -0.02
C ARG A 303 8.39 -9.66 1.02
N LYS A 304 8.56 -9.33 2.30
CA LYS A 304 8.55 -10.34 3.39
C LYS A 304 7.18 -11.01 3.50
N ILE A 305 6.10 -10.22 3.37
CA ILE A 305 4.72 -10.73 3.34
C ILE A 305 4.53 -11.68 2.16
N ALA A 306 4.98 -11.30 0.96
CA ALA A 306 4.92 -12.14 -0.24
C ALA A 306 5.71 -13.45 -0.08
N ALA A 307 6.91 -13.38 0.50
CA ALA A 307 7.73 -14.56 0.79
C ALA A 307 7.08 -15.50 1.82
N MET A 308 6.31 -14.97 2.78
CA MET A 308 5.52 -15.80 3.71
C MET A 308 4.33 -16.47 3.01
N ALA A 309 3.73 -15.83 2.01
CA ALA A 309 2.60 -16.35 1.26
C ALA A 309 3.00 -17.44 0.24
N GLU A 310 4.23 -17.39 -0.29
CA GLU A 310 4.72 -18.28 -1.34
C GLU A 310 4.64 -19.77 -0.97
N PRO A 311 5.08 -20.22 0.23
CA PRO A 311 4.96 -21.64 0.64
C PRO A 311 3.53 -22.15 0.75
N TYR A 312 2.55 -21.28 0.91
CA TYR A 312 1.13 -21.60 0.96
C TYR A 312 0.46 -21.54 -0.42
N HIS A 313 1.22 -21.26 -1.49
CA HIS A 313 0.73 -21.06 -2.86
C HIS A 313 -0.29 -19.91 -2.99
N VAL A 314 -0.23 -18.94 -2.07
CA VAL A 314 -1.08 -17.75 -2.08
C VAL A 314 -0.45 -16.69 -3.00
N LYS A 315 -1.25 -16.12 -3.88
CA LYS A 315 -0.85 -15.07 -4.81
C LYS A 315 -0.92 -13.68 -4.16
N VAL A 316 -0.17 -12.72 -4.70
CA VAL A 316 -0.13 -11.35 -4.20
C VAL A 316 -0.66 -10.39 -5.26
N CYS A 317 -1.69 -9.64 -4.89
CA CYS A 317 -2.32 -8.60 -5.68
C CYS A 317 -2.32 -7.30 -4.87
N PRO A 318 -1.23 -6.51 -4.83
CA PRO A 318 -1.19 -5.33 -3.97
C PRO A 318 -2.37 -4.40 -4.18
N HIS A 319 -3.04 -4.03 -3.08
CA HIS A 319 -4.03 -2.97 -3.04
C HIS A 319 -3.34 -1.64 -3.34
N ASN A 320 -3.87 -0.84 -4.28
CA ASN A 320 -3.26 0.43 -4.66
C ASN A 320 -4.28 1.42 -5.27
N PRO A 321 -5.17 2.00 -4.47
CA PRO A 321 -6.00 3.13 -4.85
C PRO A 321 -5.24 4.46 -4.76
N ASN A 322 -3.95 4.40 -4.49
CA ASN A 322 -3.07 5.52 -4.23
C ASN A 322 -2.60 6.20 -5.53
N GLY A 323 -1.61 7.06 -5.43
CA GLY A 323 -1.14 7.88 -6.54
C GLY A 323 -0.02 7.24 -7.37
N PRO A 324 0.68 8.09 -8.15
CA PRO A 324 1.62 7.61 -9.16
C PRO A 324 2.87 6.94 -8.56
N ILE A 325 3.40 7.41 -7.43
CA ILE A 325 4.60 6.79 -6.84
C ILE A 325 4.27 5.42 -6.27
N SER A 326 3.14 5.28 -5.57
CA SER A 326 2.66 3.98 -5.11
C SER A 326 2.48 2.98 -6.26
N THR A 327 1.97 3.43 -7.40
CA THR A 327 1.84 2.61 -8.61
C THR A 327 3.21 2.12 -9.11
N LEU A 328 4.24 2.97 -9.08
CA LEU A 328 5.61 2.59 -9.47
C LEU A 328 6.24 1.63 -8.46
N VAL A 329 6.05 1.88 -7.16
CA VAL A 329 6.47 0.95 -6.10
C VAL A 329 5.85 -0.42 -6.32
N GLY A 330 4.53 -0.48 -6.60
CA GLY A 330 3.82 -1.71 -6.94
C GLY A 330 4.33 -2.39 -8.21
N ALA A 331 4.69 -1.62 -9.25
CA ALA A 331 5.27 -2.16 -10.47
C ALA A 331 6.64 -2.80 -10.24
N HIS A 332 7.54 -2.12 -9.52
CA HIS A 332 8.84 -2.67 -9.13
C HIS A 332 8.70 -3.89 -8.20
N PHE A 333 7.73 -3.85 -7.28
CA PHE A 333 7.38 -4.99 -6.43
C PHE A 333 6.95 -6.20 -7.28
N GLY A 334 6.02 -6.01 -8.20
CA GLY A 334 5.55 -7.05 -9.10
C GLY A 334 6.66 -7.59 -9.98
N ALA A 335 7.62 -6.75 -10.41
CA ALA A 335 8.75 -7.18 -11.23
C ALA A 335 9.71 -8.14 -10.53
N CYS A 336 9.78 -8.14 -9.19
CA CYS A 336 10.72 -8.95 -8.41
C CYS A 336 10.07 -9.97 -7.46
N THR A 337 8.73 -10.13 -7.52
CA THR A 337 7.97 -11.04 -6.64
C THR A 337 7.45 -12.24 -7.42
N ALA A 338 7.86 -13.45 -7.02
CA ALA A 338 7.56 -14.68 -7.76
C ALA A 338 6.06 -15.02 -7.80
N ASN A 339 5.38 -14.92 -6.67
CA ASN A 339 3.96 -15.19 -6.50
C ASN A 339 3.05 -13.97 -6.76
N PHE A 340 3.57 -12.90 -7.38
CA PHE A 340 2.77 -11.75 -7.84
C PHE A 340 1.79 -12.17 -8.94
N GLU A 341 0.55 -11.69 -8.86
CA GLU A 341 -0.49 -11.93 -9.87
C GLU A 341 -0.79 -10.65 -10.67
N MET A 342 -1.26 -9.59 -10.01
CA MET A 342 -1.61 -8.33 -10.65
C MET A 342 -1.55 -7.17 -9.66
N LEU A 343 -1.46 -5.95 -10.16
CA LEU A 343 -1.43 -4.70 -9.39
C LEU A 343 -2.71 -3.92 -9.62
N GLU A 344 -3.31 -3.46 -8.54
CA GLU A 344 -4.35 -2.45 -8.60
C GLU A 344 -3.78 -1.11 -9.06
N ILE A 345 -4.49 -0.42 -9.96
CA ILE A 345 -4.17 0.95 -10.32
C ILE A 345 -5.44 1.77 -10.54
N MET A 346 -5.37 3.04 -10.24
CA MET A 346 -6.44 3.95 -10.60
C MET A 346 -6.49 4.12 -12.11
N ARG A 347 -7.71 4.14 -12.68
CA ARG A 347 -7.87 4.38 -14.12
C ARG A 347 -7.38 5.78 -14.51
N PRO A 348 -6.84 5.96 -15.73
CA PRO A 348 -6.48 7.28 -16.25
C PRO A 348 -7.66 8.26 -16.18
N GLY A 349 -7.39 9.51 -15.79
CA GLY A 349 -8.41 10.54 -15.61
C GLY A 349 -9.15 10.50 -14.27
N ALA A 350 -8.85 9.56 -13.39
CA ALA A 350 -9.28 9.67 -12.00
C ALA A 350 -8.56 10.86 -11.31
N PRO A 351 -9.21 11.58 -10.37
CA PRO A 351 -8.62 12.80 -9.78
C PRO A 351 -7.20 12.64 -9.24
N ARG A 352 -6.84 11.44 -8.78
CA ARG A 352 -5.51 11.11 -8.24
C ARG A 352 -4.46 10.79 -9.31
N THR A 353 -4.87 10.44 -10.53
CA THR A 353 -3.94 10.13 -11.63
C THR A 353 -3.60 11.35 -12.46
N ASP A 354 -4.31 12.46 -12.34
CA ASP A 354 -4.00 13.72 -13.00
C ASP A 354 -2.68 14.34 -12.54
N LEU A 355 -2.08 13.76 -11.48
CA LEU A 355 -0.75 14.10 -11.01
C LEU A 355 0.38 13.55 -11.89
N SER A 356 0.08 12.62 -12.81
CA SER A 356 1.08 12.04 -13.71
C SER A 356 1.90 13.08 -14.52
N PRO A 357 1.33 14.21 -14.98
CA PRO A 357 2.11 15.25 -15.65
C PRO A 357 3.17 15.95 -14.78
N LEU A 358 3.09 15.78 -13.44
CA LEU A 358 4.06 16.35 -12.50
C LEU A 358 5.33 15.49 -12.39
N PHE A 359 5.30 14.30 -12.99
CA PHE A 359 6.43 13.38 -13.02
C PHE A 359 6.90 13.20 -14.46
N GLU A 360 8.19 13.30 -14.67
CA GLU A 360 8.77 13.02 -15.96
C GLU A 360 8.70 11.51 -16.27
N GLN A 361 8.22 11.19 -17.49
CA GLN A 361 8.21 9.83 -18.04
C GLN A 361 7.38 8.80 -17.24
N MET A 362 6.28 9.23 -16.63
CA MET A 362 5.34 8.31 -15.98
C MET A 362 4.80 7.29 -16.98
N PRO A 363 4.91 5.96 -16.73
CA PRO A 363 4.36 4.95 -17.63
C PRO A 363 2.82 4.93 -17.55
N ALA A 364 2.18 4.71 -18.70
CA ALA A 364 0.75 4.50 -18.81
C ALA A 364 0.40 3.02 -19.02
N PRO A 365 -0.72 2.53 -18.47
CA PRO A 365 -1.17 1.16 -18.73
C PRO A 365 -1.52 0.97 -20.21
N ARG A 366 -1.19 -0.21 -20.75
CA ARG A 366 -1.52 -0.60 -22.13
C ARG A 366 -1.83 -2.09 -22.18
N ASP A 367 -2.94 -2.45 -22.82
CA ASP A 367 -3.36 -3.84 -23.04
C ASP A 367 -3.37 -4.70 -21.75
N GLY A 368 -3.82 -4.14 -20.64
CA GLY A 368 -3.88 -4.79 -19.34
C GLY A 368 -2.54 -4.88 -18.59
N PHE A 369 -1.50 -4.19 -19.07
CA PHE A 369 -0.18 -4.20 -18.47
C PHE A 369 0.38 -2.80 -18.25
N LEU A 370 1.21 -2.65 -17.22
CA LEU A 370 2.04 -1.49 -16.94
C LEU A 370 3.51 -1.88 -17.15
N LYS A 371 4.23 -1.14 -17.99
CA LYS A 371 5.67 -1.34 -18.16
C LYS A 371 6.40 -0.91 -16.89
N VAL A 372 7.30 -1.75 -16.39
CA VAL A 372 8.16 -1.42 -15.24
C VAL A 372 9.26 -0.47 -15.74
N PRO A 373 9.49 0.68 -15.07
CA PRO A 373 10.58 1.57 -15.45
C PRO A 373 11.94 0.89 -15.30
N ASP A 374 12.85 1.18 -16.23
CA ASP A 374 14.21 0.64 -16.30
C ASP A 374 15.30 1.67 -15.94
N ARG A 375 14.89 2.86 -15.49
CA ARG A 375 15.78 3.92 -15.01
C ARG A 375 16.07 3.80 -13.52
N PRO A 376 17.14 4.46 -13.02
CA PRO A 376 17.48 4.44 -11.59
C PRO A 376 16.32 4.86 -10.68
N GLY A 377 16.29 4.32 -9.48
CA GLY A 377 15.22 4.57 -8.51
C GLY A 377 13.90 3.91 -8.92
N TRP A 378 12.81 4.62 -8.70
CA TRP A 378 11.48 4.25 -9.21
C TRP A 378 11.33 4.55 -10.71
N GLY A 379 12.35 5.17 -11.33
CA GLY A 379 12.39 5.44 -12.78
C GLY A 379 11.71 6.72 -13.20
N VAL A 380 11.35 7.60 -12.28
CA VAL A 380 10.75 8.92 -12.53
C VAL A 380 11.45 9.99 -11.69
N GLU A 381 11.32 11.25 -12.13
CA GLU A 381 11.77 12.42 -11.38
C GLU A 381 10.60 13.40 -11.26
N LEU A 382 10.65 14.24 -10.23
CA LEU A 382 9.73 15.38 -10.10
C LEU A 382 10.01 16.37 -11.23
N SER A 383 8.96 16.93 -11.85
CA SER A 383 9.15 18.00 -12.85
C SER A 383 9.83 19.22 -12.22
N GLY A 384 10.57 20.00 -13.01
CA GLY A 384 11.35 21.13 -12.52
C GLY A 384 10.53 22.23 -11.82
N ASP A 385 9.22 22.31 -12.10
CA ASP A 385 8.30 23.26 -11.49
C ASP A 385 7.40 22.63 -10.38
N PHE A 386 7.63 21.34 -10.05
CA PHE A 386 6.81 20.62 -9.08
C PHE A 386 6.75 21.32 -7.73
N LEU A 387 7.89 21.60 -7.11
CA LEU A 387 7.95 22.23 -5.79
C LEU A 387 7.39 23.65 -5.75
N SER A 388 7.37 24.36 -6.89
CA SER A 388 6.73 25.68 -6.97
C SER A 388 5.21 25.59 -7.01
N LYS A 389 4.65 24.49 -7.54
CA LYS A 389 3.21 24.23 -7.58
C LYS A 389 2.69 23.58 -6.29
N PHE A 390 3.51 22.74 -5.70
CA PHE A 390 3.22 21.97 -4.49
C PHE A 390 4.36 22.17 -3.48
N PRO A 391 4.35 23.26 -2.72
CA PRO A 391 5.38 23.50 -1.70
C PRO A 391 5.26 22.48 -0.56
N PRO A 392 6.39 22.10 0.07
CA PRO A 392 6.38 21.30 1.29
C PRO A 392 5.54 21.94 2.40
N GLU A 393 4.94 21.11 3.26
CA GLU A 393 4.28 21.57 4.49
C GLU A 393 5.33 21.86 5.59
N ASP A 394 5.08 22.92 6.38
CA ASP A 394 5.87 23.27 7.58
C ASP A 394 5.68 22.28 8.73
#